data_78a0899b8edd51698d1c806c299cbe3d
#
_entry.id   78a0899b8edd51698d1c806c299cbe3d
#
_cell.length_a   1.000
_cell.length_b   1.000
_cell.length_c   1.000
_cell.angle_alpha   90.00
_cell.angle_beta   90.00
_cell.angle_gamma   90.00
#
_symmetry.space_group_name_H-M   'P 1'
#
loop_
_entity.id
_entity.type
_entity.pdbx_description
1 polymer ?
#
loop_
_entity_poly.entity_id
_entity_poly.type
_entity_poly.pdbx_seq_one_letter_code
_entity_poly.pdbx_strand_id
1 'polypeptide(L)'
;DKSIMRPIMASSDNQGRSFGANGYSKPAAALTVLREVVMDTALFDQAFKEYAVRWAFKHPKPADFFRTMEDASAVDLDWFWRGWFYSTDHVDIDLDEVKWYRVKAEVPNVEKKNPRVKSGDLATKQRDKAIDFSQGPQEFTVLNSGAE
;
A
#
# COMPACT_ATOMS: atom_id res chain seq x y z
N ASP A 1 -5.31 -12.42 22.54
CA ASP A 1 -4.48 -12.41 23.75
C ASP A 1 -3.00 -12.30 23.36
N LYS A 2 -2.40 -11.13 23.60
CA LYS A 2 -0.98 -10.86 23.25
C LYS A 2 0.00 -11.81 23.94
N SER A 3 -0.37 -12.41 25.05
CA SER A 3 0.52 -13.30 25.81
C SER A 3 0.83 -14.62 25.10
N ILE A 4 0.00 -15.02 24.15
CA ILE A 4 0.15 -16.25 23.39
C ILE A 4 0.67 -16.03 21.96
N MET A 5 0.79 -14.78 21.52
CA MET A 5 1.31 -14.46 20.19
C MET A 5 2.81 -14.73 20.13
N ARG A 6 3.25 -15.38 19.06
CA ARG A 6 4.66 -15.67 18.78
C ARG A 6 4.96 -15.31 17.33
N PRO A 7 6.21 -14.91 17.01
CA PRO A 7 6.64 -14.77 15.62
C PRO A 7 6.52 -16.10 14.87
N ILE A 8 6.33 -16.05 13.57
CA ILE A 8 6.33 -17.26 12.72
C ILE A 8 7.65 -18.03 12.89
N MET A 9 8.77 -17.28 12.96
CA MET A 9 10.11 -17.84 13.07
C MET A 9 10.48 -18.35 14.47
N ALA A 10 9.59 -18.26 15.44
CA ALA A 10 9.85 -18.89 16.74
C ALA A 10 9.90 -20.42 16.59
N SER A 11 10.73 -21.06 17.43
CA SER A 11 10.84 -22.53 17.46
C SER A 11 9.46 -23.19 17.62
N SER A 12 9.24 -24.29 16.91
CA SER A 12 8.00 -25.07 16.97
C SER A 12 7.63 -25.48 18.40
N ASP A 13 8.63 -25.76 19.23
CA ASP A 13 8.44 -26.13 20.64
C ASP A 13 7.84 -24.99 21.47
N ASN A 14 8.03 -23.74 21.02
CA ASN A 14 7.54 -22.55 21.70
C ASN A 14 6.24 -21.99 21.11
N GLN A 15 5.70 -22.59 20.06
CA GLN A 15 4.49 -22.09 19.39
C GLN A 15 3.20 -22.36 20.20
N GLY A 16 3.16 -23.45 20.95
CA GLY A 16 2.02 -23.78 21.79
C GLY A 16 0.68 -23.74 21.03
N ARG A 17 -0.30 -23.00 21.57
CA ARG A 17 -1.62 -22.83 20.95
C ARG A 17 -1.60 -22.06 19.63
N SER A 18 -0.54 -21.30 19.37
CA SER A 18 -0.40 -20.52 18.14
C SER A 18 0.14 -21.33 16.97
N PHE A 19 0.46 -22.62 17.15
CA PHE A 19 1.08 -23.44 16.11
C PHE A 19 0.28 -23.45 14.80
N GLY A 20 -1.02 -23.69 14.86
CA GLY A 20 -1.87 -23.71 13.66
C GLY A 20 -1.91 -22.36 12.94
N ALA A 21 -2.04 -21.27 13.69
CA ALA A 21 -2.04 -19.93 13.13
C ALA A 21 -0.68 -19.56 12.54
N ASN A 22 0.41 -19.76 13.29
CA ASN A 22 1.75 -19.35 12.87
C ASN A 22 2.40 -20.31 11.88
N GLY A 23 2.08 -21.60 11.94
CA GLY A 23 2.64 -22.59 11.02
C GLY A 23 1.96 -22.64 9.66
N TYR A 24 0.72 -22.16 9.56
CA TYR A 24 -0.08 -22.26 8.34
C TYR A 24 -0.76 -20.96 7.95
N SER A 25 -1.67 -20.43 8.78
CA SER A 25 -2.55 -19.34 8.35
C SER A 25 -1.80 -18.02 8.16
N LYS A 26 -0.94 -17.64 9.09
CA LYS A 26 -0.18 -16.39 9.01
C LYS A 26 0.84 -16.38 7.87
N PRO A 27 1.64 -17.43 7.65
CA PRO A 27 2.51 -17.52 6.48
C PRO A 27 1.74 -17.48 5.16
N ALA A 28 0.61 -18.20 5.06
CA ALA A 28 -0.21 -18.18 3.86
C ALA A 28 -0.77 -16.77 3.59
N ALA A 29 -1.29 -16.08 4.61
CA ALA A 29 -1.73 -14.70 4.48
C ALA A 29 -0.60 -13.76 4.07
N ALA A 30 0.59 -13.91 4.68
CA ALA A 30 1.76 -13.11 4.31
C ALA A 30 2.13 -13.29 2.83
N LEU A 31 2.21 -14.52 2.37
CA LEU A 31 2.56 -14.78 0.96
C LEU A 31 1.45 -14.33 0.00
N THR A 32 0.19 -14.37 0.40
CA THR A 32 -0.91 -13.80 -0.39
C THR A 32 -0.76 -12.28 -0.51
N VAL A 33 -0.50 -11.59 0.61
CA VAL A 33 -0.26 -10.13 0.59
C VAL A 33 0.97 -9.79 -0.25
N LEU A 34 2.04 -10.58 -0.12
CA LEU A 34 3.25 -10.38 -0.91
C LEU A 34 2.96 -10.49 -2.41
N ARG A 35 2.19 -11.49 -2.81
CA ARG A 35 1.81 -11.76 -4.20
C ARG A 35 0.87 -10.73 -4.80
N GLU A 36 -0.19 -10.36 -4.05
CA GLU A 36 -1.28 -9.56 -4.60
C GLU A 36 -1.10 -8.05 -4.40
N VAL A 37 -0.29 -7.63 -3.40
CA VAL A 37 -0.20 -6.23 -2.98
C VAL A 37 1.21 -5.67 -3.09
N VAL A 38 2.23 -6.41 -2.64
CA VAL A 38 3.61 -5.89 -2.54
C VAL A 38 4.37 -6.10 -3.84
N MET A 39 4.30 -7.31 -4.39
CA MET A 39 4.88 -7.65 -5.69
C MET A 39 3.76 -7.66 -6.74
N ASP A 40 4.13 -7.62 -8.00
CA ASP A 40 3.22 -8.02 -9.06
C ASP A 40 3.02 -9.55 -9.03
N THR A 41 1.78 -10.01 -9.29
CA THR A 41 1.42 -11.43 -9.29
C THR A 41 2.33 -12.27 -10.20
N ALA A 42 2.64 -11.76 -11.40
CA ALA A 42 3.49 -12.46 -12.34
C ALA A 42 4.93 -12.55 -11.86
N LEU A 43 5.44 -11.48 -11.23
CA LEU A 43 6.79 -11.43 -10.66
C LEU A 43 6.92 -12.38 -9.46
N PHE A 44 5.93 -12.40 -8.59
CA PHE A 44 5.90 -13.34 -7.47
C PHE A 44 5.89 -14.79 -7.97
N ASP A 45 4.99 -15.12 -8.91
CA ASP A 45 4.84 -16.47 -9.43
C ASP A 45 6.14 -16.96 -10.11
N GLN A 46 6.84 -16.06 -10.81
CA GLN A 46 8.16 -16.35 -11.39
C GLN A 46 9.20 -16.64 -10.31
N ALA A 47 9.32 -15.78 -9.29
CA ALA A 47 10.28 -15.95 -8.20
C ALA A 47 9.99 -17.22 -7.38
N PHE A 48 8.73 -17.50 -7.14
CA PHE A 48 8.30 -18.71 -6.43
C PHE A 48 8.60 -19.99 -7.21
N LYS A 49 8.42 -19.94 -8.53
CA LYS A 49 8.82 -21.06 -9.42
C LYS A 49 10.34 -21.26 -9.41
N GLU A 50 11.11 -20.17 -9.43
CA GLU A 50 12.56 -20.25 -9.31
C GLU A 50 12.98 -20.91 -8.00
N TYR A 51 12.34 -20.53 -6.89
CA TYR A 51 12.57 -21.20 -5.60
C TYR A 51 12.28 -22.69 -5.67
N ALA A 52 11.14 -23.09 -6.25
CA ALA A 52 10.78 -24.51 -6.37
C ALA A 52 11.80 -25.29 -7.18
N VAL A 53 12.31 -24.74 -8.28
CA VAL A 53 13.32 -25.37 -9.13
C VAL A 53 14.68 -25.43 -8.43
N ARG A 54 15.12 -24.32 -7.84
CA ARG A 54 16.45 -24.20 -7.20
C ARG A 54 16.60 -25.15 -6.00
N TRP A 55 15.51 -25.35 -5.26
CA TRP A 55 15.51 -26.10 -4.02
C TRP A 55 14.83 -27.48 -4.11
N ALA A 56 14.41 -27.89 -5.31
CA ALA A 56 13.83 -29.22 -5.52
C ALA A 56 14.76 -30.32 -4.98
N PHE A 57 14.18 -31.21 -4.18
CA PHE A 57 14.90 -32.33 -3.54
C PHE A 57 16.04 -31.93 -2.59
N LYS A 58 16.09 -30.67 -2.16
CA LYS A 58 17.03 -30.15 -1.17
C LYS A 58 16.30 -29.80 0.13
N HIS A 59 17.06 -29.39 1.13
CA HIS A 59 16.53 -29.00 2.44
C HIS A 59 16.75 -27.49 2.69
N PRO A 60 15.96 -26.61 2.09
CA PRO A 60 16.12 -25.17 2.28
C PRO A 60 15.75 -24.76 3.68
N LYS A 61 16.44 -23.74 4.18
CA LYS A 61 16.08 -22.99 5.38
C LYS A 61 15.18 -21.81 5.00
N PRO A 62 14.44 -21.21 5.94
CA PRO A 62 13.63 -20.03 5.64
C PRO A 62 14.43 -18.90 4.98
N ALA A 63 15.67 -18.67 5.41
CA ALA A 63 16.55 -17.68 4.79
C ALA A 63 16.84 -17.95 3.30
N ASP A 64 16.86 -19.22 2.90
CA ASP A 64 17.08 -19.59 1.50
C ASP A 64 15.85 -19.25 0.64
N PHE A 65 14.67 -19.36 1.23
CA PHE A 65 13.44 -18.90 0.59
C PHE A 65 13.45 -17.39 0.41
N PHE A 66 13.71 -16.63 1.48
CA PHE A 66 13.72 -15.17 1.44
C PHE A 66 14.70 -14.64 0.40
N ARG A 67 15.95 -15.10 0.44
CA ARG A 67 16.97 -14.72 -0.53
C ARG A 67 16.60 -15.09 -1.97
N THR A 68 16.03 -16.29 -2.17
CA THR A 68 15.66 -16.69 -3.52
C THR A 68 14.55 -15.82 -4.09
N MET A 69 13.57 -15.42 -3.26
CA MET A 69 12.51 -14.49 -3.68
C MET A 69 13.09 -13.12 -4.07
N GLU A 70 14.02 -12.60 -3.29
CA GLU A 70 14.70 -11.32 -3.58
C GLU A 70 15.61 -11.41 -4.81
N ASP A 71 16.45 -12.45 -4.89
CA ASP A 71 17.34 -12.67 -6.03
C ASP A 71 16.58 -12.77 -7.36
N ALA A 72 15.47 -13.51 -7.35
CA ALA A 72 14.70 -13.78 -8.55
C ALA A 72 13.82 -12.60 -8.97
N SER A 73 13.39 -11.78 -8.03
CA SER A 73 12.53 -10.63 -8.29
C SER A 73 13.28 -9.31 -8.41
N ALA A 74 14.51 -9.24 -7.91
CA ALA A 74 15.29 -8.01 -7.73
C ALA A 74 14.56 -6.95 -6.86
N VAL A 75 13.68 -7.39 -5.96
CA VAL A 75 12.96 -6.53 -5.02
C VAL A 75 13.53 -6.72 -3.63
N ASP A 76 13.81 -5.62 -2.93
CA ASP A 76 14.20 -5.64 -1.52
C ASP A 76 12.96 -5.91 -0.65
N LEU A 77 12.94 -7.07 0.00
CA LEU A 77 11.84 -7.54 0.84
C LEU A 77 12.25 -7.70 2.31
N ASP A 78 13.42 -7.26 2.71
CA ASP A 78 13.90 -7.37 4.09
C ASP A 78 12.91 -6.82 5.11
N TRP A 79 12.32 -5.67 4.82
CA TRP A 79 11.30 -5.04 5.65
C TRP A 79 10.04 -5.92 5.81
N PHE A 80 9.65 -6.60 4.74
CA PHE A 80 8.47 -7.48 4.72
C PHE A 80 8.71 -8.74 5.56
N TRP A 81 9.85 -9.41 5.33
CA TRP A 81 10.23 -10.60 6.10
C TRP A 81 10.36 -10.28 7.57
N ARG A 82 11.01 -9.17 7.91
CA ARG A 82 11.17 -8.74 9.30
C ARG A 82 9.83 -8.51 9.99
N GLY A 83 8.92 -7.79 9.38
CA GLY A 83 7.62 -7.49 9.95
C GLY A 83 6.72 -8.71 10.09
N TRP A 84 6.61 -9.53 9.04
CA TRP A 84 5.68 -10.64 9.03
C TRP A 84 6.17 -11.88 9.76
N PHE A 85 7.45 -12.20 9.65
CA PHE A 85 8.00 -13.48 10.09
C PHE A 85 8.73 -13.40 11.43
N TYR A 86 9.38 -12.28 11.73
CA TYR A 86 10.24 -12.14 12.89
C TYR A 86 9.63 -11.34 14.03
N SER A 87 8.54 -10.62 13.80
CA SER A 87 7.88 -9.84 14.85
C SER A 87 6.43 -10.27 15.08
N THR A 88 5.86 -9.81 16.19
CA THR A 88 4.43 -9.92 16.50
C THR A 88 3.71 -8.59 16.37
N ASP A 89 4.40 -7.60 15.86
CA ASP A 89 3.83 -6.28 15.61
C ASP A 89 2.72 -6.39 14.56
N HIS A 90 1.78 -5.50 14.64
CA HIS A 90 0.68 -5.38 13.70
C HIS A 90 0.55 -3.92 13.28
N VAL A 91 0.06 -3.72 12.09
CA VAL A 91 -0.28 -2.39 11.61
C VAL A 91 -1.56 -1.96 12.33
N ASP A 92 -1.49 -0.82 12.98
CA ASP A 92 -2.63 -0.13 13.56
C ASP A 92 -2.85 1.14 12.76
N ILE A 93 -3.91 1.16 11.98
CA ILE A 93 -4.25 2.31 11.15
C ILE A 93 -5.48 2.95 11.78
N ASP A 94 -5.31 4.15 12.28
CA ASP A 94 -6.39 4.99 12.76
C ASP A 94 -6.66 6.12 11.76
N LEU A 95 -7.90 6.54 11.68
CA LEU A 95 -8.34 7.63 10.84
C LEU A 95 -8.91 8.73 11.73
N ASP A 96 -8.04 9.63 12.21
CA ASP A 96 -8.41 10.68 13.13
C ASP A 96 -9.42 11.67 12.56
N GLU A 97 -9.19 12.10 11.32
CA GLU A 97 -10.04 13.10 10.68
C GLU A 97 -10.00 13.00 9.15
N VAL A 98 -11.16 13.12 8.52
CA VAL A 98 -11.28 13.30 7.07
C VAL A 98 -11.71 14.72 6.78
N LYS A 99 -10.82 15.48 6.13
CA LYS A 99 -11.14 16.83 5.63
C LYS A 99 -11.21 16.80 4.11
N TRP A 100 -12.23 17.39 3.55
CA TRP A 100 -12.31 17.57 2.12
C TRP A 100 -12.32 19.06 1.75
N TYR A 101 -11.65 19.37 0.67
CA TYR A 101 -11.44 20.74 0.25
C TYR A 101 -11.97 20.95 -1.16
N ARG A 102 -12.64 22.07 -1.37
CA ARG A 102 -12.94 22.55 -2.72
C ARG A 102 -11.80 23.45 -3.18
N VAL A 103 -11.09 23.03 -4.19
CA VAL A 103 -10.05 23.88 -4.78
C VAL A 103 -10.71 24.90 -5.69
N LYS A 104 -10.57 26.19 -5.35
CA LYS A 104 -10.89 27.29 -6.25
C LYS A 104 -9.61 27.68 -6.98
N ALA A 105 -9.56 27.46 -8.28
CA ALA A 105 -8.51 28.06 -9.10
C ALA A 105 -8.84 29.56 -9.26
N GLU A 106 -7.96 30.44 -8.78
CA GLU A 106 -8.02 31.83 -9.20
C GLU A 106 -7.71 31.87 -10.68
N VAL A 107 -8.72 32.19 -11.48
CA VAL A 107 -8.48 32.51 -12.89
C VAL A 107 -7.68 33.80 -12.92
N PRO A 108 -6.43 33.80 -13.42
CA PRO A 108 -5.68 35.05 -13.55
C PRO A 108 -6.56 36.06 -14.29
N ASN A 109 -6.65 37.27 -13.77
CA ASN A 109 -7.40 38.33 -14.39
C ASN A 109 -6.70 38.68 -15.70
N VAL A 110 -7.00 37.89 -16.77
CA VAL A 110 -6.52 38.19 -18.10
C VAL A 110 -7.27 39.43 -18.54
N GLU A 111 -6.61 40.57 -18.48
CA GLU A 111 -7.13 41.81 -19.00
C GLU A 111 -7.76 41.55 -20.36
N LYS A 112 -9.02 41.97 -20.50
CA LYS A 112 -9.85 41.80 -21.68
C LYS A 112 -9.23 42.52 -22.88
N LYS A 113 -8.27 41.91 -23.54
CA LYS A 113 -7.75 42.38 -24.84
C LYS A 113 -8.28 41.58 -26.04
N ASN A 114 -9.30 40.76 -25.83
CA ASN A 114 -9.88 40.02 -26.95
C ASN A 114 -11.42 40.11 -26.92
N PRO A 115 -12.04 40.97 -27.70
CA PRO A 115 -13.49 41.20 -27.65
C PRO A 115 -14.35 40.07 -28.23
N ARG A 116 -13.77 38.91 -28.53
CA ARG A 116 -14.49 37.77 -29.12
C ARG A 116 -14.77 36.59 -28.21
N VAL A 117 -14.33 36.61 -26.97
CA VAL A 117 -14.67 35.55 -26.00
C VAL A 117 -15.64 36.12 -24.95
N LYS A 118 -16.89 35.77 -25.09
CA LYS A 118 -17.91 36.07 -24.08
C LYS A 118 -17.58 35.30 -22.84
N SER A 119 -17.39 35.99 -21.73
CA SER A 119 -16.94 35.46 -20.41
C SER A 119 -17.94 34.53 -19.70
N GLY A 120 -18.91 33.98 -20.41
CA GLY A 120 -19.96 33.14 -19.84
C GLY A 120 -19.81 31.65 -20.10
N ASP A 121 -19.04 31.24 -21.10
CA ASP A 121 -19.14 29.87 -21.63
C ASP A 121 -18.12 28.87 -21.07
N LEU A 122 -17.12 29.32 -20.33
CA LEU A 122 -16.05 28.44 -19.81
C LEU A 122 -16.13 28.11 -18.33
N ALA A 123 -16.96 28.80 -17.58
CA ALA A 123 -16.95 28.67 -16.12
C ALA A 123 -18.07 27.79 -15.52
N THR A 124 -19.03 27.30 -16.32
CA THR A 124 -20.27 26.78 -15.73
C THR A 124 -20.59 25.31 -16.05
N LYS A 125 -19.67 24.54 -16.56
CA LYS A 125 -19.90 23.11 -16.82
C LYS A 125 -19.01 22.18 -16.02
N GLN A 126 -18.75 22.48 -14.77
CA GLN A 126 -18.00 21.57 -13.93
C GLN A 126 -18.64 21.31 -12.58
N ARG A 127 -19.42 20.24 -12.58
CA ARG A 127 -19.52 19.26 -11.51
C ARG A 127 -20.11 19.71 -10.20
N ASP A 128 -21.38 19.91 -10.19
CA ASP A 128 -22.19 19.78 -8.99
C ASP A 128 -22.63 18.31 -8.84
N LYS A 129 -21.70 17.44 -8.49
CA LYS A 129 -22.04 16.24 -7.72
C LYS A 129 -21.40 16.40 -6.36
N ALA A 130 -22.03 17.23 -5.56
CA ALA A 130 -21.71 17.32 -4.14
C ALA A 130 -22.13 16.03 -3.47
N ILE A 131 -21.15 15.32 -2.94
CA ILE A 131 -21.42 14.36 -1.86
C ILE A 131 -21.69 15.22 -0.65
N ASP A 132 -22.92 15.15 -0.14
CA ASP A 132 -23.36 15.93 1.01
C ASP A 132 -22.79 15.32 2.28
N PHE A 133 -21.74 15.96 2.80
CA PHE A 133 -21.28 15.71 4.15
C PHE A 133 -21.82 16.84 5.05
N SER A 134 -22.33 16.51 6.19
CA SER A 134 -23.03 17.41 7.12
C SER A 134 -22.23 18.65 7.61
N GLN A 135 -20.99 18.75 7.24
CA GLN A 135 -20.16 19.95 7.37
C GLN A 135 -19.59 20.25 5.98
N GLY A 136 -19.93 21.41 5.46
CA GLY A 136 -19.51 21.82 4.13
C GLY A 136 -17.99 21.84 3.93
N PRO A 137 -17.50 21.77 2.67
CA PRO A 137 -16.08 21.77 2.39
C PRO A 137 -15.40 23.05 2.87
N GLN A 138 -14.26 22.90 3.48
CA GLN A 138 -13.40 24.07 3.72
C GLN A 138 -12.85 24.58 2.39
N GLU A 139 -12.93 25.88 2.15
CA GLU A 139 -12.40 26.48 0.94
C GLU A 139 -10.89 26.63 1.03
N PHE A 140 -10.19 26.12 0.04
CA PHE A 140 -8.74 26.22 -0.07
C PHE A 140 -8.37 26.92 -1.36
N THR A 141 -7.61 28.01 -1.27
CA THR A 141 -7.14 28.76 -2.42
C THR A 141 -5.74 28.30 -2.80
N VAL A 142 -5.57 27.74 -3.98
CA VAL A 142 -4.25 27.46 -4.54
C VAL A 142 -3.72 28.71 -5.20
N LEU A 143 -2.71 29.31 -4.60
CA LEU A 143 -1.92 30.37 -5.24
C LEU A 143 -1.02 29.67 -6.27
N ASN A 144 -1.27 29.91 -7.56
CA ASN A 144 -0.30 29.57 -8.59
C ASN A 144 0.91 30.49 -8.41
N SER A 145 1.92 30.04 -7.69
CA SER A 145 3.24 30.66 -7.80
C SER A 145 3.74 30.32 -9.21
N GLY A 146 3.64 31.27 -10.11
CA GLY A 146 4.18 31.16 -11.45
C GLY A 146 5.66 30.78 -11.33
N ALA A 147 6.02 29.65 -11.90
CA ALA A 147 7.41 29.34 -12.20
C ALA A 147 7.81 30.30 -13.35
N GLU A 148 8.76 31.17 -13.07
CA GLU A 148 9.56 31.85 -14.09
C GLU A 148 10.47 30.86 -14.81
#